data_2dc1d012f81c9199f69e86e71d3995c5
#
_entry.id   2dc1d012f81c9199f69e86e71d3995c5
#
_cell.length_a   1.000
_cell.length_b   1.000
_cell.length_c   1.000
_cell.angle_alpha   90.00
_cell.angle_beta   90.00
_cell.angle_gamma   90.00
#
_symmetry.space_group_name_H-M   'P 1'
#
loop_
_entity.id
_entity.type
_entity.pdbx_description
1 polymer ?
#
loop_
_entity_poly.entity_id
_entity_poly.type
_entity_poly.pdbx_seq_one_letter_code
_entity_poly.pdbx_strand_id
1 'polypeptide(L)'
;MEIKEKIWSRNYTSMLIVNFLLMTIFYLLIVTMASYATESFKVSPSIAGLVSGIYIIGTVGGRLLTGNIINKVGSKKVLMIGLISFVITSLLYFVSLNIGTLIFSRFVNGFAVGIAANAVGTIVAQITPDSRKSEGIGYFSMSLSIATAIGPFLGLFLNQSVSYTFIFTICTILAVIALVIASVTAIPNKQYSDAIPSQKSKWRISNFIDLKTLPIGILILLLALGYSSLVSFLSFFAEQRDIVSYASVFFIVYSIVVLFTRPITGKLMDQKGANFVVYPCLVLYFVGMILLGFSSTGYLLLLAAIFIGLGYGNLFSAHQTIAVKVSEPQNIGLATSTFFIFFDLGLGFGPYFLGLIVPYFNYSGLYILLGVVMLLLVVPYYLFYGKNDYKYFR
;
A
#
# COMPACT_ATOMS: atom_id res chain seq x y z
N MET A 1 1.65 26.57 -26.90
CA MET A 1 2.14 26.08 -25.58
C MET A 1 0.91 25.68 -24.78
N GLU A 2 0.63 24.39 -24.66
CA GLU A 2 -0.43 23.93 -23.74
C GLU A 2 -0.02 24.29 -22.32
N ILE A 3 -0.86 25.04 -21.63
CA ILE A 3 -0.69 25.36 -20.21
C ILE A 3 -0.82 24.04 -19.45
N LYS A 4 0.30 23.42 -19.06
CA LYS A 4 0.28 22.20 -18.25
C LYS A 4 -0.44 22.48 -16.94
N GLU A 5 -1.56 21.78 -16.71
CA GLU A 5 -2.31 21.86 -15.46
C GLU A 5 -1.41 21.55 -14.25
N LYS A 6 -1.58 22.31 -13.17
CA LYS A 6 -0.73 22.20 -11.97
C LYS A 6 -1.18 21.01 -11.11
N ILE A 7 -0.29 20.04 -10.85
CA ILE A 7 -0.51 18.98 -9.84
C ILE A 7 -0.30 19.54 -8.44
N TRP A 8 0.80 20.25 -8.25
CA TRP A 8 1.23 20.74 -6.94
C TRP A 8 0.32 21.89 -6.47
N SER A 9 -0.75 21.52 -5.79
CA SER A 9 -1.63 22.42 -5.06
C SER A 9 -1.44 22.21 -3.56
N ARG A 10 -1.84 23.19 -2.73
CA ARG A 10 -1.85 23.07 -1.27
C ARG A 10 -2.63 21.82 -0.84
N ASN A 11 -3.78 21.57 -1.45
CA ASN A 11 -4.63 20.41 -1.13
C ASN A 11 -3.94 19.09 -1.46
N TYR A 12 -3.29 19.01 -2.62
CA TYR A 12 -2.56 17.83 -3.06
C TYR A 12 -1.38 17.52 -2.13
N THR A 13 -0.54 18.53 -1.83
CA THR A 13 0.60 18.38 -0.91
C THR A 13 0.15 17.96 0.49
N SER A 14 -0.94 18.56 1.00
CA SER A 14 -1.51 18.17 2.30
C SER A 14 -1.92 16.70 2.31
N MET A 15 -2.53 16.19 1.24
CA MET A 15 -2.92 14.77 1.17
C MET A 15 -1.72 13.84 1.10
N LEU A 16 -0.62 14.24 0.42
CA LEU A 16 0.63 13.47 0.44
C LEU A 16 1.20 13.36 1.86
N ILE A 17 1.22 14.48 2.60
CA ILE A 17 1.74 14.52 3.98
C ILE A 17 0.85 13.66 4.88
N VAL A 18 -0.48 13.79 4.80
CA VAL A 18 -1.41 12.97 5.59
C VAL A 18 -1.19 11.49 5.31
N ASN A 19 -1.07 11.07 4.04
CA ASN A 19 -0.78 9.69 3.68
C ASN A 19 0.55 9.21 4.23
N PHE A 20 1.59 10.03 4.08
CA PHE A 20 2.92 9.72 4.60
C PHE A 20 2.90 9.47 6.12
N LEU A 21 2.23 10.34 6.89
CA LEU A 21 2.12 10.20 8.35
C LEU A 21 1.35 8.94 8.73
N LEU A 22 0.20 8.67 8.10
CA LEU A 22 -0.60 7.46 8.34
C LEU A 22 0.20 6.19 8.06
N MET A 23 0.89 6.15 6.91
CA MET A 23 1.67 4.98 6.52
C MET A 23 2.94 4.82 7.37
N THR A 24 3.58 5.91 7.79
CA THR A 24 4.72 5.86 8.72
C THR A 24 4.30 5.25 10.05
N ILE A 25 3.18 5.67 10.63
CA ILE A 25 2.62 5.07 11.86
C ILE A 25 2.34 3.58 11.65
N PHE A 26 1.71 3.23 10.51
CA PHE A 26 1.41 1.83 10.18
C PHE A 26 2.67 0.96 10.17
N TYR A 27 3.68 1.35 9.38
CA TYR A 27 4.91 0.56 9.23
C TYR A 27 5.78 0.56 10.49
N LEU A 28 5.78 1.63 11.26
CA LEU A 28 6.45 1.70 12.56
C LEU A 28 5.81 0.71 13.55
N LEU A 29 4.49 0.71 13.67
CA LEU A 29 3.78 -0.14 14.62
C LEU A 29 3.72 -1.61 14.17
N ILE A 30 3.82 -1.94 12.87
CA ILE A 30 3.82 -3.34 12.42
C ILE A 30 5.05 -4.08 12.92
N VAL A 31 6.17 -3.40 13.03
CA VAL A 31 7.44 -3.96 13.52
C VAL A 31 7.47 -4.01 15.05
N THR A 32 6.96 -2.98 15.73
CA THR A 32 7.07 -2.87 17.20
C THR A 32 6.03 -3.67 17.96
N MET A 33 4.84 -3.90 17.38
CA MET A 33 3.72 -4.51 18.12
C MET A 33 3.92 -5.99 18.42
N ALA A 34 4.64 -6.74 17.58
CA ALA A 34 4.97 -8.14 17.87
C ALA A 34 5.91 -8.24 19.08
N SER A 35 6.95 -7.40 19.14
CA SER A 35 7.86 -7.31 20.29
C SER A 35 7.12 -6.87 21.56
N TYR A 36 6.28 -5.82 21.46
CA TYR A 36 5.44 -5.37 22.56
C TYR A 36 4.56 -6.49 23.13
N ALA A 37 3.91 -7.28 22.26
CA ALA A 37 3.07 -8.38 22.70
C ALA A 37 3.87 -9.47 23.42
N THR A 38 5.04 -9.87 22.91
CA THR A 38 5.88 -10.88 23.54
C THR A 38 6.50 -10.41 24.84
N GLU A 39 6.97 -9.18 24.92
CA GLU A 39 7.65 -8.64 26.09
C GLU A 39 6.68 -8.28 27.23
N SER A 40 5.56 -7.61 26.91
CA SER A 40 4.62 -7.11 27.91
C SER A 40 3.62 -8.16 28.38
N PHE A 41 3.16 -9.06 27.47
CA PHE A 41 2.12 -10.05 27.78
C PHE A 41 2.63 -11.50 27.78
N LYS A 42 3.92 -11.74 27.52
CA LYS A 42 4.55 -13.08 27.54
C LYS A 42 3.86 -14.11 26.66
N VAL A 43 3.32 -13.67 25.52
CA VAL A 43 2.58 -14.52 24.58
C VAL A 43 3.50 -15.25 23.63
N SER A 44 2.98 -16.33 23.00
CA SER A 44 3.70 -17.09 21.98
C SER A 44 3.93 -16.27 20.70
N PRO A 45 4.94 -16.60 19.88
CA PRO A 45 5.19 -15.94 18.61
C PRO A 45 3.96 -15.93 17.66
N SER A 46 3.13 -16.98 17.70
CA SER A 46 1.90 -17.05 16.90
C SER A 46 0.88 -15.98 17.28
N ILE A 47 0.70 -15.74 18.59
CA ILE A 47 -0.20 -14.68 19.09
C ILE A 47 0.39 -13.29 18.78
N ALA A 48 1.70 -13.12 18.91
CA ALA A 48 2.36 -11.88 18.52
C ALA A 48 2.20 -11.58 17.01
N GLY A 49 2.28 -12.60 16.16
CA GLY A 49 1.97 -12.50 14.75
C GLY A 49 0.51 -12.12 14.48
N LEU A 50 -0.45 -12.67 15.26
CA LEU A 50 -1.85 -12.29 15.17
C LEU A 50 -2.08 -10.81 15.51
N VAL A 51 -1.38 -10.25 16.50
CA VAL A 51 -1.45 -8.82 16.86
C VAL A 51 -1.05 -7.92 15.68
N SER A 52 -0.09 -8.34 14.87
CA SER A 52 0.29 -7.63 13.64
C SER A 52 -0.73 -7.86 12.50
N GLY A 53 -1.15 -9.10 12.29
CA GLY A 53 -2.04 -9.49 11.18
C GLY A 53 -3.48 -8.98 11.32
N ILE A 54 -4.04 -8.96 12.53
CA ILE A 54 -5.42 -8.52 12.78
C ILE A 54 -5.66 -7.06 12.36
N TYR A 55 -4.63 -6.24 12.38
CA TYR A 55 -4.68 -4.87 11.89
C TYR A 55 -5.01 -4.81 10.40
N ILE A 56 -4.42 -5.69 9.59
CA ILE A 56 -4.67 -5.76 8.14
C ILE A 56 -6.12 -6.16 7.88
N ILE A 57 -6.66 -7.11 8.65
CA ILE A 57 -8.08 -7.50 8.58
C ILE A 57 -8.97 -6.30 8.90
N GLY A 58 -8.65 -5.54 9.95
CA GLY A 58 -9.33 -4.28 10.26
C GLY A 58 -9.28 -3.30 9.10
N THR A 59 -8.09 -3.09 8.50
CA THR A 59 -7.88 -2.18 7.37
C THR A 59 -8.75 -2.55 6.17
N VAL A 60 -8.82 -3.83 5.80
CA VAL A 60 -9.70 -4.32 4.73
C VAL A 60 -11.17 -4.02 5.04
N GLY A 61 -11.61 -4.26 6.29
CA GLY A 61 -12.99 -3.91 6.73
C GLY A 61 -13.28 -2.42 6.58
N GLY A 62 -12.37 -1.55 7.00
CA GLY A 62 -12.49 -0.09 6.85
C GLY A 62 -12.56 0.35 5.38
N ARG A 63 -11.78 -0.27 4.49
CA ARG A 63 -11.80 0.02 3.04
C ARG A 63 -13.11 -0.41 2.38
N LEU A 64 -13.62 -1.60 2.73
CA LEU A 64 -14.93 -2.08 2.25
C LEU A 64 -16.05 -1.11 2.61
N LEU A 65 -16.07 -0.63 3.85
CA LEU A 65 -17.03 0.37 4.30
C LEU A 65 -16.87 1.68 3.52
N THR A 66 -15.66 2.17 3.39
CA THR A 66 -15.36 3.45 2.74
C THR A 66 -15.74 3.44 1.27
N GLY A 67 -15.41 2.38 0.55
CA GLY A 67 -15.74 2.25 -0.87
C GLY A 67 -17.22 2.46 -1.16
N ASN A 68 -18.08 2.01 -0.25
CA ASN A 68 -19.53 2.12 -0.38
C ASN A 68 -20.09 3.50 0.04
N ILE A 69 -19.53 4.11 1.08
CA ILE A 69 -20.12 5.33 1.67
C ILE A 69 -19.51 6.63 1.17
N ILE A 70 -18.29 6.60 0.58
CA ILE A 70 -17.52 7.81 0.27
C ILE A 70 -18.24 8.73 -0.71
N ASN A 71 -18.95 8.17 -1.67
CA ASN A 71 -19.71 8.93 -2.67
C ASN A 71 -20.98 9.57 -2.09
N LYS A 72 -21.57 8.93 -1.07
CA LYS A 72 -22.81 9.40 -0.41
C LYS A 72 -22.51 10.46 0.65
N VAL A 73 -21.45 10.24 1.42
CA VAL A 73 -21.09 11.09 2.58
C VAL A 73 -20.17 12.23 2.17
N GLY A 74 -19.38 12.04 1.11
CA GLY A 74 -18.36 12.97 0.63
C GLY A 74 -16.97 12.66 1.18
N SER A 75 -15.96 12.79 0.32
CA SER A 75 -14.59 12.36 0.60
C SER A 75 -13.97 13.05 1.81
N LYS A 76 -14.22 14.37 1.99
CA LYS A 76 -13.72 15.15 3.14
C LYS A 76 -14.29 14.64 4.47
N LYS A 77 -15.60 14.40 4.53
CA LYS A 77 -16.25 13.93 5.76
C LYS A 77 -15.77 12.54 6.14
N VAL A 78 -15.66 11.65 5.16
CA VAL A 78 -15.16 10.29 5.39
C VAL A 78 -13.71 10.32 5.87
N LEU A 79 -12.85 11.16 5.29
CA LEU A 79 -11.47 11.36 5.76
C LEU A 79 -11.44 11.82 7.22
N MET A 80 -12.26 12.82 7.59
CA MET A 80 -12.30 13.32 8.97
C MET A 80 -12.77 12.26 9.95
N ILE A 81 -13.83 11.49 9.60
CA ILE A 81 -14.31 10.36 10.42
C ILE A 81 -13.18 9.35 10.62
N GLY A 82 -12.49 8.96 9.54
CA GLY A 82 -11.39 8.01 9.60
C GLY A 82 -10.25 8.50 10.49
N LEU A 83 -9.81 9.76 10.34
CA LEU A 83 -8.71 10.33 11.13
C LEU A 83 -9.08 10.52 12.60
N ILE A 84 -10.29 11.00 12.91
CA ILE A 84 -10.77 11.13 14.30
C ILE A 84 -10.82 9.75 14.95
N SER A 85 -11.42 8.76 14.29
CA SER A 85 -11.44 7.37 14.78
C SER A 85 -10.04 6.82 14.95
N PHE A 86 -9.10 7.13 14.05
CA PHE A 86 -7.70 6.69 14.14
C PHE A 86 -6.99 7.26 15.37
N VAL A 87 -7.18 8.56 15.65
CA VAL A 87 -6.64 9.20 16.88
C VAL A 87 -7.24 8.55 18.12
N ILE A 88 -8.57 8.41 18.21
CA ILE A 88 -9.26 7.81 19.35
C ILE A 88 -8.78 6.38 19.59
N THR A 89 -8.70 5.56 18.53
CA THR A 89 -8.28 4.16 18.65
C THR A 89 -6.79 4.02 18.95
N SER A 90 -5.94 5.00 18.57
CA SER A 90 -4.53 5.03 18.98
C SER A 90 -4.37 5.22 20.49
N LEU A 91 -5.29 5.92 21.16
CA LEU A 91 -5.29 6.06 22.62
C LEU A 91 -5.58 4.74 23.35
N LEU A 92 -6.22 3.76 22.68
CA LEU A 92 -6.48 2.45 23.28
C LEU A 92 -5.19 1.66 23.58
N TYR A 93 -4.08 1.97 22.90
CA TYR A 93 -2.80 1.32 23.18
C TYR A 93 -2.28 1.62 24.59
N PHE A 94 -2.61 2.79 25.16
CA PHE A 94 -2.20 3.18 26.52
C PHE A 94 -2.99 2.45 27.62
N VAL A 95 -4.15 1.90 27.29
CA VAL A 95 -5.05 1.20 28.23
C VAL A 95 -5.19 -0.29 27.92
N SER A 96 -4.27 -0.85 27.12
CA SER A 96 -4.26 -2.28 26.79
C SER A 96 -3.79 -3.11 27.99
N LEU A 97 -4.73 -3.58 28.82
CA LEU A 97 -4.47 -4.30 30.07
C LEU A 97 -4.13 -5.78 29.87
N ASN A 98 -4.51 -6.35 28.75
CA ASN A 98 -4.26 -7.75 28.39
C ASN A 98 -4.18 -7.94 26.87
N ILE A 99 -3.78 -9.13 26.44
CA ILE A 99 -3.59 -9.43 25.02
C ILE A 99 -4.89 -9.31 24.20
N GLY A 100 -6.04 -9.63 24.78
CA GLY A 100 -7.33 -9.51 24.11
C GLY A 100 -7.68 -8.05 23.81
N THR A 101 -7.45 -7.14 24.79
CA THR A 101 -7.65 -5.70 24.57
C THR A 101 -6.67 -5.14 23.56
N LEU A 102 -5.43 -5.64 23.50
CA LEU A 102 -4.47 -5.25 22.48
C LEU A 102 -4.90 -5.69 21.09
N ILE A 103 -5.33 -6.94 20.91
CA ILE A 103 -5.85 -7.46 19.64
C ILE A 103 -7.06 -6.63 19.17
N PHE A 104 -7.99 -6.34 20.06
CA PHE A 104 -9.15 -5.49 19.76
C PHE A 104 -8.72 -4.07 19.35
N SER A 105 -7.79 -3.45 20.09
CA SER A 105 -7.26 -2.12 19.78
C SER A 105 -6.61 -2.10 18.38
N ARG A 106 -5.84 -3.14 18.04
CA ARG A 106 -5.22 -3.29 16.72
C ARG A 106 -6.26 -3.41 15.60
N PHE A 107 -7.30 -4.21 15.82
CA PHE A 107 -8.37 -4.37 14.84
C PHE A 107 -9.09 -3.05 14.56
N VAL A 108 -9.55 -2.34 15.60
CA VAL A 108 -10.30 -1.09 15.41
C VAL A 108 -9.41 0.06 14.89
N ASN A 109 -8.14 0.07 15.27
CA ASN A 109 -7.18 1.05 14.75
C ASN A 109 -6.87 0.78 13.27
N GLY A 110 -6.72 -0.50 12.87
CA GLY A 110 -6.64 -0.90 11.48
C GLY A 110 -7.87 -0.49 10.68
N PHE A 111 -9.08 -0.69 11.23
CA PHE A 111 -10.32 -0.30 10.60
C PHE A 111 -10.38 1.21 10.35
N ALA A 112 -9.97 2.03 11.33
CA ALA A 112 -9.93 3.47 11.22
C ALA A 112 -8.93 3.94 10.14
N VAL A 113 -7.72 3.35 10.07
CA VAL A 113 -6.75 3.69 9.04
C VAL A 113 -7.23 3.27 7.65
N GLY A 114 -7.95 2.14 7.55
CA GLY A 114 -8.56 1.69 6.31
C GLY A 114 -9.51 2.74 5.73
N ILE A 115 -10.34 3.36 6.58
CA ILE A 115 -11.22 4.48 6.21
C ILE A 115 -10.41 5.70 5.77
N ALA A 116 -9.46 6.15 6.60
CA ALA A 116 -8.69 7.36 6.35
C ALA A 116 -7.83 7.25 5.08
N ALA A 117 -7.03 6.17 4.94
CA ALA A 117 -6.13 5.98 3.81
C ALA A 117 -6.88 5.82 2.47
N ASN A 118 -8.03 5.11 2.48
CA ASN A 118 -8.86 5.01 1.28
C ASN A 118 -9.45 6.36 0.87
N ALA A 119 -9.89 7.16 1.83
CA ALA A 119 -10.39 8.52 1.57
C ALA A 119 -9.29 9.43 1.00
N VAL A 120 -8.06 9.36 1.54
CA VAL A 120 -6.91 10.12 1.01
C VAL A 120 -6.64 9.73 -0.45
N GLY A 121 -6.54 8.42 -0.74
CA GLY A 121 -6.31 7.93 -2.11
C GLY A 121 -7.39 8.38 -3.09
N THR A 122 -8.66 8.34 -2.66
CA THR A 122 -9.80 8.83 -3.45
C THR A 122 -9.71 10.33 -3.71
N ILE A 123 -9.42 11.14 -2.68
CA ILE A 123 -9.26 12.59 -2.81
C ILE A 123 -8.14 12.92 -3.79
N VAL A 124 -6.98 12.30 -3.65
CA VAL A 124 -5.85 12.49 -4.57
C VAL A 124 -6.25 12.19 -6.00
N ALA A 125 -6.93 11.06 -6.23
CA ALA A 125 -7.44 10.71 -7.56
C ALA A 125 -8.46 11.72 -8.11
N GLN A 126 -9.29 12.34 -7.24
CA GLN A 126 -10.29 13.34 -7.64
C GLN A 126 -9.71 14.73 -7.95
N ILE A 127 -8.65 15.15 -7.23
CA ILE A 127 -8.04 16.48 -7.38
C ILE A 127 -6.89 16.52 -8.40
N THR A 128 -6.38 15.36 -8.81
CA THR A 128 -5.35 15.28 -9.82
C THR A 128 -5.96 15.46 -11.21
N PRO A 129 -5.44 16.37 -12.06
CA PRO A 129 -5.92 16.55 -13.43
C PRO A 129 -5.87 15.27 -14.25
N ASP A 130 -6.86 15.05 -15.11
CA ASP A 130 -6.94 13.83 -15.93
C ASP A 130 -5.77 13.69 -16.89
N SER A 131 -5.29 14.81 -17.45
CA SER A 131 -4.09 14.89 -18.31
C SER A 131 -2.79 14.47 -17.63
N ARG A 132 -2.74 14.49 -16.29
CA ARG A 132 -1.55 14.17 -15.48
C ARG A 132 -1.88 13.18 -14.34
N LYS A 133 -2.89 12.33 -14.55
CA LYS A 133 -3.41 11.42 -13.53
C LYS A 133 -2.35 10.43 -13.04
N SER A 134 -1.63 9.82 -13.98
CA SER A 134 -0.59 8.83 -13.64
C SER A 134 0.59 9.47 -12.92
N GLU A 135 1.00 10.66 -13.35
CA GLU A 135 2.06 11.43 -12.69
C GLU A 135 1.68 11.78 -11.25
N GLY A 136 0.44 12.27 -11.04
CA GLY A 136 -0.05 12.61 -9.71
C GLY A 136 -0.18 11.39 -8.80
N ILE A 137 -0.75 10.28 -9.29
CA ILE A 137 -0.82 9.03 -8.52
C ILE A 137 0.61 8.49 -8.24
N GLY A 138 1.55 8.67 -9.17
CA GLY A 138 2.95 8.36 -8.97
C GLY A 138 3.56 9.08 -7.78
N TYR A 139 3.41 10.42 -7.72
CA TYR A 139 3.88 11.21 -6.56
C TYR A 139 3.17 10.82 -5.25
N PHE A 140 1.86 10.57 -5.30
CA PHE A 140 1.15 10.07 -4.13
C PHE A 140 1.71 8.75 -3.62
N SER A 141 1.97 7.80 -4.52
CA SER A 141 2.54 6.51 -4.17
C SER A 141 3.99 6.60 -3.65
N MET A 142 4.74 7.68 -3.97
CA MET A 142 6.06 7.94 -3.37
C MET A 142 5.95 8.17 -1.86
N SER A 143 4.90 8.82 -1.38
CA SER A 143 4.69 9.02 0.06
C SER A 143 4.59 7.68 0.82
N LEU A 144 3.94 6.69 0.21
CA LEU A 144 3.90 5.32 0.72
C LEU A 144 5.29 4.68 0.71
N SER A 145 6.05 4.80 -0.39
CA SER A 145 7.39 4.18 -0.50
C SER A 145 8.38 4.74 0.51
N ILE A 146 8.33 6.05 0.76
CA ILE A 146 9.16 6.68 1.79
C ILE A 146 8.75 6.15 3.17
N ALA A 147 7.46 6.03 3.44
CA ALA A 147 6.96 5.49 4.70
C ALA A 147 7.36 4.02 4.92
N THR A 148 7.40 3.20 3.85
CA THR A 148 7.85 1.79 3.95
C THR A 148 9.32 1.65 4.30
N ALA A 149 10.15 2.64 4.02
CA ALA A 149 11.56 2.68 4.41
C ALA A 149 11.74 3.27 5.82
N ILE A 150 11.14 4.44 6.08
CA ILE A 150 11.31 5.19 7.33
C ILE A 150 10.58 4.53 8.50
N GLY A 151 9.36 4.01 8.28
CA GLY A 151 8.53 3.45 9.34
C GLY A 151 9.20 2.30 10.10
N PRO A 152 9.61 1.20 9.44
CA PRO A 152 10.30 0.09 10.09
C PRO A 152 11.64 0.50 10.70
N PHE A 153 12.41 1.38 10.04
CA PHE A 153 13.66 1.91 10.60
C PHE A 153 13.41 2.61 11.94
N LEU A 154 12.45 3.54 11.97
CA LEU A 154 12.09 4.23 13.22
C LEU A 154 11.55 3.24 14.26
N GLY A 155 10.73 2.26 13.84
CA GLY A 155 10.19 1.25 14.74
C GLY A 155 11.28 0.44 15.42
N LEU A 156 12.25 -0.09 14.68
CA LEU A 156 13.37 -0.85 15.23
C LEU A 156 14.29 0.02 16.10
N PHE A 157 14.61 1.23 15.65
CA PHE A 157 15.46 2.17 16.37
C PHE A 157 14.85 2.57 17.72
N LEU A 158 13.57 2.96 17.71
CA LEU A 158 12.87 3.37 18.93
C LEU A 158 12.65 2.20 19.89
N ASN A 159 12.37 1.00 19.38
CA ASN A 159 12.17 -0.19 20.22
C ASN A 159 13.39 -0.56 21.05
N GLN A 160 14.60 -0.23 20.58
CA GLN A 160 15.85 -0.46 21.29
C GLN A 160 16.20 0.65 22.30
N SER A 161 15.62 1.83 22.14
CA SER A 161 16.10 3.05 22.81
C SER A 161 15.10 3.65 23.78
N VAL A 162 13.79 3.38 23.65
CA VAL A 162 12.75 4.04 24.44
C VAL A 162 11.61 3.08 24.81
N SER A 163 10.77 3.49 25.77
CA SER A 163 9.60 2.70 26.20
C SER A 163 8.50 2.64 25.12
N TYR A 164 7.70 1.58 25.13
CA TYR A 164 6.54 1.44 24.25
C TYR A 164 5.54 2.58 24.39
N THR A 165 5.35 3.08 25.63
CA THR A 165 4.49 4.25 25.91
C THR A 165 4.97 5.48 25.13
N PHE A 166 6.28 5.71 25.05
CA PHE A 166 6.85 6.81 24.27
C PHE A 166 6.60 6.62 22.77
N ILE A 167 6.74 5.39 22.27
CA ILE A 167 6.42 5.07 20.86
C ILE A 167 4.95 5.35 20.55
N PHE A 168 4.02 4.92 21.40
CA PHE A 168 2.59 5.19 21.22
C PHE A 168 2.28 6.68 21.27
N THR A 169 2.98 7.44 22.13
CA THR A 169 2.86 8.89 22.21
C THR A 169 3.27 9.56 20.90
N ILE A 170 4.42 9.20 20.32
CA ILE A 170 4.86 9.71 19.01
C ILE A 170 3.82 9.38 17.95
N CYS A 171 3.36 8.12 17.87
CA CYS A 171 2.36 7.70 16.88
C CYS A 171 1.05 8.51 17.04
N THR A 172 0.61 8.75 18.26
CA THR A 172 -0.60 9.55 18.53
C THR A 172 -0.42 11.01 18.12
N ILE A 173 0.74 11.61 18.42
CA ILE A 173 1.07 12.97 17.99
C ILE A 173 1.06 13.08 16.46
N LEU A 174 1.69 12.15 15.75
CA LEU A 174 1.69 12.11 14.29
C LEU A 174 0.27 11.96 13.73
N ALA A 175 -0.59 11.14 14.36
CA ALA A 175 -1.99 11.00 13.98
C ALA A 175 -2.78 12.30 14.18
N VAL A 176 -2.55 13.04 15.28
CA VAL A 176 -3.15 14.36 15.54
C VAL A 176 -2.66 15.38 14.51
N ILE A 177 -1.38 15.39 14.16
CA ILE A 177 -0.84 16.27 13.11
C ILE A 177 -1.52 15.98 11.77
N ALA A 178 -1.70 14.71 11.40
CA ALA A 178 -2.42 14.32 10.19
C ALA A 178 -3.87 14.83 10.21
N LEU A 179 -4.56 14.71 11.34
CA LEU A 179 -5.93 15.21 11.54
C LEU A 179 -6.00 16.75 11.40
N VAL A 180 -5.08 17.48 12.00
CA VAL A 180 -5.00 18.95 11.90
C VAL A 180 -4.77 19.37 10.45
N ILE A 181 -3.79 18.77 9.76
CA ILE A 181 -3.53 19.08 8.35
C ILE A 181 -4.78 18.82 7.50
N ALA A 182 -5.43 17.67 7.67
CA ALA A 182 -6.64 17.34 6.94
C ALA A 182 -7.78 18.32 7.25
N SER A 183 -7.93 18.77 8.50
CA SER A 183 -9.02 19.70 8.90
C SER A 183 -8.93 21.05 8.21
N VAL A 184 -7.73 21.62 8.14
CA VAL A 184 -7.49 22.95 7.51
C VAL A 184 -7.38 22.90 5.98
N THR A 185 -7.33 21.71 5.38
CA THR A 185 -7.25 21.56 3.92
C THR A 185 -8.63 21.72 3.28
N ALA A 186 -8.77 22.62 2.33
CA ALA A 186 -10.00 22.83 1.58
C ALA A 186 -10.14 21.79 0.47
N ILE A 187 -10.75 20.65 0.78
CA ILE A 187 -10.97 19.57 -0.19
C ILE A 187 -12.28 19.82 -0.93
N PRO A 188 -12.27 19.83 -2.28
CA PRO A 188 -13.50 19.98 -3.05
C PRO A 188 -14.47 18.84 -2.73
N ASN A 189 -15.67 19.19 -2.31
CA ASN A 189 -16.70 18.19 -2.04
C ASN A 189 -17.42 17.86 -3.35
N LYS A 190 -16.80 17.07 -4.21
CA LYS A 190 -17.47 16.52 -5.39
C LYS A 190 -18.47 15.46 -4.91
N GLN A 191 -19.66 15.88 -4.53
CA GLN A 191 -20.79 14.98 -4.39
C GLN A 191 -21.30 14.68 -5.80
N TYR A 192 -21.22 13.46 -6.22
CA TYR A 192 -21.91 12.98 -7.42
C TYR A 192 -23.37 12.72 -7.04
N SER A 193 -24.15 13.81 -7.01
CA SER A 193 -25.49 13.85 -6.42
C SER A 193 -26.57 13.16 -7.25
N ASP A 194 -26.30 12.77 -8.51
CA ASP A 194 -27.39 12.45 -9.45
C ASP A 194 -27.35 11.03 -10.06
N ALA A 195 -26.60 10.11 -9.57
CA ALA A 195 -26.40 8.88 -10.35
C ALA A 195 -26.70 7.52 -9.70
N ILE A 196 -27.35 7.45 -8.55
CA ILE A 196 -27.91 6.14 -8.14
C ILE A 196 -29.25 6.38 -7.46
N PRO A 197 -30.40 6.00 -8.10
CA PRO A 197 -31.65 5.84 -7.39
C PRO A 197 -31.36 4.90 -6.22
N SER A 198 -31.85 5.27 -5.03
CA SER A 198 -31.79 4.43 -3.83
C SER A 198 -32.64 3.16 -4.05
N GLN A 199 -32.22 2.31 -4.96
CA GLN A 199 -32.73 0.94 -4.94
C GLN A 199 -32.31 0.34 -3.60
N LYS A 200 -33.28 -0.04 -2.79
CA LYS A 200 -33.12 -0.80 -1.55
C LYS A 200 -32.09 -1.91 -1.80
N SER A 201 -30.88 -1.66 -1.35
CA SER A 201 -29.71 -2.46 -1.70
C SER A 201 -29.84 -3.83 -1.06
N LYS A 202 -30.20 -4.83 -1.85
CA LYS A 202 -29.82 -6.20 -1.52
C LYS A 202 -28.29 -6.22 -1.42
N TRP A 203 -27.75 -6.91 -0.43
CA TRP A 203 -26.31 -7.13 -0.28
C TRP A 203 -25.76 -7.76 -1.55
N ARG A 204 -25.18 -6.93 -2.45
CA ARG A 204 -24.52 -7.37 -3.69
C ARG A 204 -23.04 -7.05 -3.58
N ILE A 205 -22.20 -7.96 -4.03
CA ILE A 205 -20.73 -7.78 -4.07
C ILE A 205 -20.36 -6.48 -4.81
N SER A 206 -21.11 -6.13 -5.85
CA SER A 206 -20.94 -4.87 -6.62
C SER A 206 -21.11 -3.58 -5.81
N ASN A 207 -21.65 -3.65 -4.58
CA ASN A 207 -21.73 -2.48 -3.69
C ASN A 207 -20.44 -2.22 -2.92
N PHE A 208 -19.56 -3.23 -2.84
CA PHE A 208 -18.33 -3.20 -2.04
C PHE A 208 -17.07 -3.28 -2.91
N ILE A 209 -17.18 -3.83 -4.13
CA ILE A 209 -16.09 -4.05 -5.06
C ILE A 209 -16.51 -3.52 -6.43
N ASP A 210 -15.68 -2.69 -7.03
CA ASP A 210 -15.85 -2.27 -8.42
C ASP A 210 -15.48 -3.41 -9.36
N LEU A 211 -16.47 -3.97 -10.05
CA LEU A 211 -16.26 -5.09 -10.96
C LEU A 211 -15.37 -4.75 -12.17
N LYS A 212 -15.33 -3.47 -12.59
CA LYS A 212 -14.43 -3.01 -13.67
C LYS A 212 -12.97 -3.00 -13.20
N THR A 213 -12.74 -2.74 -11.93
CA THR A 213 -11.41 -2.74 -11.31
C THR A 213 -10.97 -4.12 -10.82
N LEU A 214 -11.88 -5.09 -10.69
CA LEU A 214 -11.59 -6.41 -10.15
C LEU A 214 -10.41 -7.13 -10.84
N PRO A 215 -10.29 -7.14 -12.19
CA PRO A 215 -9.14 -7.80 -12.83
C PRO A 215 -7.80 -7.16 -12.46
N ILE A 216 -7.75 -5.81 -12.32
CA ILE A 216 -6.54 -5.12 -11.87
C ILE A 216 -6.27 -5.39 -10.39
N GLY A 217 -7.33 -5.56 -9.61
CA GLY A 217 -7.26 -5.99 -8.21
C GLY A 217 -6.55 -7.34 -8.08
N ILE A 218 -6.90 -8.33 -8.90
CA ILE A 218 -6.25 -9.64 -8.91
C ILE A 218 -4.77 -9.51 -9.32
N LEU A 219 -4.46 -8.70 -10.32
CA LEU A 219 -3.07 -8.46 -10.73
C LEU A 219 -2.24 -7.84 -9.60
N ILE A 220 -2.75 -6.82 -8.92
CA ILE A 220 -2.00 -6.19 -7.81
C ILE A 220 -1.88 -7.12 -6.60
N LEU A 221 -2.85 -8.00 -6.32
CA LEU A 221 -2.75 -9.04 -5.30
C LEU A 221 -1.54 -9.94 -5.57
N LEU A 222 -1.42 -10.45 -6.80
CA LEU A 222 -0.31 -11.34 -7.18
C LEU A 222 1.04 -10.60 -7.16
N LEU A 223 1.09 -9.35 -7.61
CA LEU A 223 2.28 -8.50 -7.51
C LEU A 223 2.68 -8.24 -6.05
N ALA A 224 1.70 -7.94 -5.20
CA ALA A 224 1.90 -7.70 -3.77
C ALA A 224 2.31 -8.97 -3.01
N LEU A 225 1.81 -10.14 -3.44
CA LEU A 225 2.25 -11.43 -2.91
C LEU A 225 3.75 -11.64 -3.20
N GLY A 226 4.22 -11.32 -4.41
CA GLY A 226 5.67 -11.34 -4.71
C GLY A 226 6.46 -10.39 -3.81
N TYR A 227 5.97 -9.18 -3.59
CA TYR A 227 6.63 -8.20 -2.70
C TYR A 227 6.60 -8.63 -1.23
N SER A 228 5.53 -9.27 -0.78
CA SER A 228 5.43 -9.76 0.60
C SER A 228 6.52 -10.78 0.95
N SER A 229 7.00 -11.55 -0.05
CA SER A 229 8.13 -12.48 0.13
C SER A 229 9.42 -11.76 0.51
N LEU A 230 9.65 -10.57 -0.05
CA LEU A 230 10.82 -9.74 0.28
C LEU A 230 10.73 -9.23 1.72
N VAL A 231 9.58 -8.69 2.09
CA VAL A 231 9.37 -8.15 3.45
C VAL A 231 9.52 -9.22 4.52
N SER A 232 9.08 -10.45 4.24
CA SER A 232 9.01 -11.51 5.24
C SER A 232 10.22 -12.44 5.26
N PHE A 233 10.84 -12.69 4.11
CA PHE A 233 11.83 -13.77 4.02
C PHE A 233 13.23 -13.29 3.63
N LEU A 234 13.42 -12.01 3.26
CA LEU A 234 14.73 -11.51 2.84
C LEU A 234 15.79 -11.64 3.94
N SER A 235 15.42 -11.37 5.20
CA SER A 235 16.34 -11.49 6.33
C SER A 235 16.82 -12.93 6.53
N PHE A 236 15.89 -13.91 6.49
CA PHE A 236 16.24 -15.35 6.60
C PHE A 236 17.08 -15.83 5.42
N PHE A 237 16.78 -15.36 4.21
CA PHE A 237 17.59 -15.65 3.02
C PHE A 237 19.00 -15.09 3.16
N ALA A 238 19.14 -13.84 3.63
CA ALA A 238 20.42 -13.17 3.81
C ALA A 238 21.25 -13.83 4.94
N GLU A 239 20.61 -14.30 6.01
CA GLU A 239 21.25 -15.04 7.11
C GLU A 239 21.85 -16.35 6.59
N GLN A 240 21.11 -17.11 5.78
CA GLN A 240 21.64 -18.36 5.17
C GLN A 240 22.84 -18.16 4.24
N ARG A 241 23.11 -16.92 3.82
CA ARG A 241 24.15 -16.53 2.85
C ARG A 241 25.25 -15.65 3.45
N ASP A 242 25.21 -15.37 4.77
CA ASP A 242 26.14 -14.46 5.46
C ASP A 242 26.21 -13.05 4.88
N ILE A 243 25.06 -12.54 4.35
CA ILE A 243 24.94 -11.21 3.73
C ILE A 243 23.89 -10.33 4.43
N VAL A 244 23.66 -10.54 5.72
CA VAL A 244 22.61 -9.85 6.51
C VAL A 244 22.73 -8.32 6.48
N SER A 245 23.96 -7.79 6.52
CA SER A 245 24.23 -6.35 6.45
C SER A 245 23.64 -5.70 5.19
N TYR A 246 23.65 -6.42 4.08
CA TYR A 246 23.11 -5.95 2.81
C TYR A 246 21.59 -6.01 2.73
N ALA A 247 20.94 -6.88 3.52
CA ALA A 247 19.48 -6.97 3.57
C ALA A 247 18.84 -5.68 4.11
N SER A 248 19.48 -5.03 5.08
CA SER A 248 19.01 -3.72 5.59
C SER A 248 19.15 -2.63 4.51
N VAL A 249 20.24 -2.64 3.74
CA VAL A 249 20.50 -1.68 2.67
C VAL A 249 19.60 -1.93 1.45
N PHE A 250 19.14 -3.16 1.24
CA PHE A 250 18.26 -3.53 0.12
C PHE A 250 17.03 -2.61 0.01
N PHE A 251 16.30 -2.41 1.11
CA PHE A 251 15.10 -1.58 1.10
C PHE A 251 15.40 -0.10 0.90
N ILE A 252 16.58 0.37 1.32
CA ILE A 252 17.04 1.74 1.06
C ILE A 252 17.28 1.92 -0.44
N VAL A 253 18.05 1.02 -1.06
CA VAL A 253 18.32 1.05 -2.51
C VAL A 253 17.01 0.95 -3.30
N TYR A 254 16.15 0.00 -2.96
CA TYR A 254 14.82 -0.14 -3.54
C TYR A 254 14.03 1.19 -3.47
N SER A 255 13.96 1.81 -2.29
CA SER A 255 13.19 3.04 -2.08
C SER A 255 13.76 4.22 -2.85
N ILE A 256 15.09 4.36 -2.93
CA ILE A 256 15.75 5.39 -3.72
C ILE A 256 15.40 5.23 -5.20
N VAL A 257 15.52 4.03 -5.75
CA VAL A 257 15.17 3.74 -7.15
C VAL A 257 13.71 4.11 -7.43
N VAL A 258 12.79 3.68 -6.57
CA VAL A 258 11.37 4.00 -6.71
C VAL A 258 11.12 5.50 -6.64
N LEU A 259 11.77 6.21 -5.73
CA LEU A 259 11.62 7.65 -5.55
C LEU A 259 11.96 8.43 -6.83
N PHE A 260 13.06 8.06 -7.50
CA PHE A 260 13.49 8.75 -8.70
C PHE A 260 12.73 8.32 -9.97
N THR A 261 12.28 7.08 -10.03
CA THR A 261 11.68 6.55 -11.27
C THR A 261 10.18 6.75 -11.38
N ARG A 262 9.43 6.81 -10.28
CA ARG A 262 7.96 7.02 -10.30
C ARG A 262 7.50 8.28 -11.03
N PRO A 263 8.09 9.47 -10.84
CA PRO A 263 7.67 10.65 -11.59
C PRO A 263 7.88 10.49 -13.10
N ILE A 264 8.95 9.79 -13.49
CA ILE A 264 9.29 9.53 -14.90
C ILE A 264 8.28 8.56 -15.50
N THR A 265 8.05 7.43 -14.86
CA THR A 265 7.10 6.40 -15.33
C THR A 265 5.66 6.92 -15.33
N GLY A 266 5.26 7.75 -14.36
CA GLY A 266 3.96 8.40 -14.36
C GLY A 266 3.76 9.30 -15.57
N LYS A 267 4.75 10.15 -15.91
CA LYS A 267 4.70 11.00 -17.12
C LYS A 267 4.68 10.17 -18.40
N LEU A 268 5.51 9.14 -18.48
CA LEU A 268 5.55 8.24 -19.64
C LEU A 268 4.20 7.54 -19.85
N MET A 269 3.54 7.13 -18.78
CA MET A 269 2.24 6.49 -18.81
C MET A 269 1.14 7.44 -19.30
N ASP A 270 1.16 8.72 -18.88
CA ASP A 270 0.21 9.72 -19.35
C ASP A 270 0.45 10.10 -20.83
N GLN A 271 1.69 10.02 -21.32
CA GLN A 271 2.06 10.40 -22.70
C GLN A 271 1.96 9.25 -23.71
N LYS A 272 2.35 8.04 -23.29
CA LYS A 272 2.52 6.88 -24.20
C LYS A 272 1.58 5.72 -23.89
N GLY A 273 0.79 5.81 -22.81
CA GLY A 273 -0.11 4.76 -22.36
C GLY A 273 0.50 3.83 -21.32
N ALA A 274 -0.35 3.01 -20.69
CA ALA A 274 0.06 2.10 -19.63
C ALA A 274 0.98 0.98 -20.13
N ASN A 275 0.75 0.49 -21.33
CA ASN A 275 1.56 -0.59 -21.93
C ASN A 275 3.05 -0.25 -21.97
N PHE A 276 3.40 1.01 -22.25
CA PHE A 276 4.77 1.46 -22.34
C PHE A 276 5.52 1.36 -21.01
N VAL A 277 4.79 1.36 -19.90
CA VAL A 277 5.35 1.26 -18.55
C VAL A 277 5.20 -0.15 -17.99
N VAL A 278 4.02 -0.76 -18.10
CA VAL A 278 3.72 -2.03 -17.41
C VAL A 278 4.55 -3.19 -17.95
N TYR A 279 4.67 -3.36 -19.28
CA TYR A 279 5.46 -4.46 -19.83
C TYR A 279 6.93 -4.43 -19.44
N PRO A 280 7.67 -3.32 -19.63
CA PRO A 280 9.05 -3.26 -19.16
C PRO A 280 9.19 -3.49 -17.65
N CYS A 281 8.27 -2.96 -16.84
CA CYS A 281 8.33 -3.11 -15.39
C CYS A 281 8.06 -4.56 -14.94
N LEU A 282 7.19 -5.32 -15.62
CA LEU A 282 7.01 -6.75 -15.37
C LEU A 282 8.29 -7.55 -15.65
N VAL A 283 8.96 -7.25 -16.78
CA VAL A 283 10.25 -7.88 -17.12
C VAL A 283 11.33 -7.52 -16.10
N LEU A 284 11.42 -6.24 -15.69
CA LEU A 284 12.38 -5.79 -14.69
C LEU A 284 12.13 -6.44 -13.32
N TYR A 285 10.85 -6.62 -12.93
CA TYR A 285 10.51 -7.30 -11.70
C TYR A 285 10.89 -8.80 -11.76
N PHE A 286 10.62 -9.47 -12.89
CA PHE A 286 11.09 -10.83 -13.14
C PHE A 286 12.61 -10.93 -12.99
N VAL A 287 13.37 -10.10 -13.72
CA VAL A 287 14.84 -10.08 -13.65
C VAL A 287 15.33 -9.86 -12.22
N GLY A 288 14.74 -8.91 -11.50
CA GLY A 288 15.09 -8.63 -10.11
C GLY A 288 14.86 -9.84 -9.19
N MET A 289 13.74 -10.54 -9.34
CA MET A 289 13.43 -11.75 -8.54
C MET A 289 14.37 -12.92 -8.88
N ILE A 290 14.75 -13.07 -10.15
CA ILE A 290 15.74 -14.08 -10.57
C ILE A 290 17.12 -13.76 -9.98
N LEU A 291 17.59 -12.51 -10.11
CA LEU A 291 18.85 -12.05 -9.51
C LEU A 291 18.85 -12.29 -8.00
N LEU A 292 17.74 -12.00 -7.33
CA LEU A 292 17.60 -12.26 -5.89
C LEU A 292 17.75 -13.75 -5.57
N GLY A 293 17.05 -14.63 -6.30
CA GLY A 293 17.12 -16.07 -6.07
C GLY A 293 18.53 -16.65 -6.22
N PHE A 294 19.35 -16.05 -7.11
CA PHE A 294 20.75 -16.43 -7.33
C PHE A 294 21.76 -15.61 -6.49
N SER A 295 21.31 -14.67 -5.65
CA SER A 295 22.22 -13.81 -4.89
C SER A 295 23.06 -14.60 -3.91
N SER A 296 24.36 -14.71 -4.20
CA SER A 296 25.37 -15.28 -3.32
C SER A 296 26.27 -14.21 -2.67
N THR A 297 26.16 -12.96 -3.13
CA THR A 297 26.93 -11.81 -2.63
C THR A 297 26.02 -10.63 -2.35
N GLY A 298 26.43 -9.76 -1.42
CA GLY A 298 25.68 -8.55 -1.09
C GLY A 298 25.50 -7.60 -2.28
N TYR A 299 26.49 -7.49 -3.18
CA TYR A 299 26.37 -6.66 -4.37
C TYR A 299 25.31 -7.16 -5.33
N LEU A 300 25.17 -8.47 -5.52
CA LEU A 300 24.13 -9.05 -6.35
C LEU A 300 22.75 -8.86 -5.73
N LEU A 301 22.65 -8.92 -4.39
CA LEU A 301 21.45 -8.59 -3.65
C LEU A 301 21.00 -7.14 -3.87
N LEU A 302 21.95 -6.19 -3.82
CA LEU A 302 21.64 -4.76 -4.08
C LEU A 302 21.28 -4.50 -5.54
N LEU A 303 21.90 -5.22 -6.48
CA LEU A 303 21.52 -5.15 -7.90
C LEU A 303 20.08 -5.65 -8.08
N ALA A 304 19.70 -6.75 -7.43
CA ALA A 304 18.30 -7.22 -7.41
C ALA A 304 17.34 -6.14 -6.85
N ALA A 305 17.74 -5.42 -5.80
CA ALA A 305 16.94 -4.32 -5.25
C ALA A 305 16.65 -3.22 -6.29
N ILE A 306 17.63 -2.87 -7.12
CA ILE A 306 17.48 -1.90 -8.21
C ILE A 306 16.42 -2.39 -9.20
N PHE A 307 16.55 -3.61 -9.71
CA PHE A 307 15.61 -4.17 -10.68
C PHE A 307 14.20 -4.33 -10.12
N ILE A 308 14.07 -4.75 -8.86
CA ILE A 308 12.78 -4.87 -8.18
C ILE A 308 12.16 -3.47 -7.96
N GLY A 309 12.98 -2.48 -7.61
CA GLY A 309 12.52 -1.08 -7.49
C GLY A 309 12.01 -0.51 -8.80
N LEU A 310 12.74 -0.72 -9.90
CA LEU A 310 12.33 -0.34 -11.25
C LEU A 310 11.05 -1.07 -11.68
N GLY A 311 10.91 -2.34 -11.35
CA GLY A 311 9.76 -3.18 -11.68
C GLY A 311 8.58 -2.93 -10.75
N TYR A 312 8.55 -3.61 -9.61
CA TYR A 312 7.41 -3.59 -8.67
C TYR A 312 7.06 -2.19 -8.18
N GLY A 313 8.09 -1.38 -7.85
CA GLY A 313 7.87 -0.02 -7.37
C GLY A 313 7.01 0.81 -8.31
N ASN A 314 7.22 0.70 -9.62
CA ASN A 314 6.45 1.42 -10.63
C ASN A 314 5.15 0.70 -11.00
N LEU A 315 5.11 -0.64 -11.00
CA LEU A 315 3.90 -1.43 -11.24
C LEU A 315 2.79 -1.08 -10.24
N PHE A 316 3.11 -0.86 -8.97
CA PHE A 316 2.13 -0.48 -7.97
C PHE A 316 1.36 0.79 -8.37
N SER A 317 2.08 1.88 -8.69
CA SER A 317 1.44 3.15 -9.09
C SER A 317 0.75 3.06 -10.44
N ALA A 318 1.32 2.32 -11.39
CA ALA A 318 0.71 2.09 -12.70
C ALA A 318 -0.64 1.36 -12.58
N HIS A 319 -0.70 0.26 -11.79
CA HIS A 319 -1.94 -0.48 -11.56
C HIS A 319 -2.97 0.36 -10.78
N GLN A 320 -2.53 1.17 -9.81
CA GLN A 320 -3.43 2.11 -9.13
C GLN A 320 -4.04 3.13 -10.10
N THR A 321 -3.25 3.65 -11.02
CA THR A 321 -3.74 4.58 -12.05
C THR A 321 -4.73 3.90 -12.99
N ILE A 322 -4.43 2.68 -13.45
CA ILE A 322 -5.34 1.91 -14.29
C ILE A 322 -6.67 1.68 -13.55
N ALA A 323 -6.62 1.26 -12.28
CA ALA A 323 -7.81 1.05 -11.46
C ALA A 323 -8.73 2.27 -11.43
N VAL A 324 -8.14 3.47 -11.30
CA VAL A 324 -8.90 4.74 -11.31
C VAL A 324 -9.42 5.07 -12.71
N LYS A 325 -8.62 4.89 -13.77
CA LYS A 325 -8.99 5.27 -15.14
C LYS A 325 -10.03 4.35 -15.78
N VAL A 326 -10.07 3.06 -15.42
CA VAL A 326 -11.08 2.11 -15.96
C VAL A 326 -12.43 2.23 -15.29
N SER A 327 -12.47 2.82 -14.10
CA SER A 327 -13.70 3.04 -13.34
C SER A 327 -14.43 4.30 -13.82
N GLU A 328 -15.73 4.34 -13.58
CA GLU A 328 -16.52 5.54 -13.83
C GLU A 328 -16.16 6.63 -12.81
N PRO A 329 -16.21 7.93 -13.20
CA PRO A 329 -15.85 9.03 -12.30
C PRO A 329 -16.57 9.00 -10.95
N GLN A 330 -17.83 8.58 -10.91
CA GLN A 330 -18.61 8.41 -9.69
C GLN A 330 -18.14 7.23 -8.82
N ASN A 331 -17.41 6.28 -9.37
CA ASN A 331 -16.96 5.05 -8.70
C ASN A 331 -15.48 5.08 -8.30
N ILE A 332 -14.76 6.20 -8.42
CA ILE A 332 -13.34 6.32 -8.09
C ILE A 332 -13.06 5.84 -6.65
N GLY A 333 -13.93 6.14 -5.69
CA GLY A 333 -13.77 5.70 -4.31
C GLY A 333 -13.88 4.19 -4.16
N LEU A 334 -14.80 3.55 -4.87
CA LEU A 334 -14.97 2.10 -4.88
C LEU A 334 -13.83 1.40 -5.61
N ALA A 335 -13.36 1.96 -6.73
CA ALA A 335 -12.20 1.48 -7.47
C ALA A 335 -10.92 1.54 -6.62
N THR A 336 -10.68 2.68 -5.95
CA THR A 336 -9.56 2.86 -5.03
C THR A 336 -9.63 1.84 -3.88
N SER A 337 -10.82 1.65 -3.29
CA SER A 337 -11.05 0.65 -2.25
C SER A 337 -10.74 -0.76 -2.76
N THR A 338 -11.27 -1.14 -3.91
CA THR A 338 -11.04 -2.45 -4.53
C THR A 338 -9.55 -2.70 -4.74
N PHE A 339 -8.84 -1.75 -5.35
CA PHE A 339 -7.39 -1.85 -5.58
C PHE A 339 -6.62 -2.13 -4.27
N PHE A 340 -6.87 -1.32 -3.24
CA PHE A 340 -6.13 -1.46 -1.98
C PHE A 340 -6.54 -2.70 -1.17
N ILE A 341 -7.79 -3.16 -1.24
CA ILE A 341 -8.20 -4.42 -0.60
C ILE A 341 -7.38 -5.59 -1.15
N PHE A 342 -7.29 -5.70 -2.47
CA PHE A 342 -6.52 -6.77 -3.11
C PHE A 342 -5.01 -6.63 -2.83
N PHE A 343 -4.49 -5.42 -2.79
CA PHE A 343 -3.12 -5.14 -2.38
C PHE A 343 -2.85 -5.62 -0.93
N ASP A 344 -3.71 -5.24 0.02
CA ASP A 344 -3.58 -5.61 1.43
C ASP A 344 -3.71 -7.13 1.64
N LEU A 345 -4.62 -7.79 0.89
CA LEU A 345 -4.74 -9.25 0.93
C LEU A 345 -3.45 -9.94 0.44
N GLY A 346 -2.87 -9.46 -0.67
CA GLY A 346 -1.60 -9.99 -1.17
C GLY A 346 -0.45 -9.78 -0.19
N LEU A 347 -0.34 -8.60 0.40
CA LEU A 347 0.72 -8.26 1.36
C LEU A 347 0.53 -8.99 2.70
N GLY A 348 -0.70 -9.08 3.20
CA GLY A 348 -1.01 -9.61 4.53
C GLY A 348 -1.04 -11.12 4.58
N PHE A 349 -1.67 -11.77 3.61
CA PHE A 349 -1.75 -13.24 3.56
C PHE A 349 -0.60 -13.89 2.79
N GLY A 350 0.13 -13.10 1.97
CA GLY A 350 1.26 -13.60 1.20
C GLY A 350 2.27 -14.38 2.02
N PRO A 351 2.79 -13.85 3.14
CA PRO A 351 3.77 -14.56 3.96
C PRO A 351 3.31 -15.93 4.45
N TYR A 352 2.01 -16.05 4.79
CA TYR A 352 1.43 -17.32 5.21
C TYR A 352 1.47 -18.36 4.09
N PHE A 353 0.90 -18.02 2.91
CA PHE A 353 0.86 -18.97 1.79
C PHE A 353 2.26 -19.28 1.26
N LEU A 354 3.13 -18.30 1.16
CA LEU A 354 4.51 -18.50 0.70
C LEU A 354 5.34 -19.28 1.70
N GLY A 355 5.10 -19.11 3.00
CA GLY A 355 5.73 -19.89 4.05
C GLY A 355 5.46 -21.38 3.96
N LEU A 356 4.28 -21.77 3.44
CA LEU A 356 3.96 -23.18 3.16
C LEU A 356 4.77 -23.75 1.97
N ILE A 357 5.26 -22.88 1.09
CA ILE A 357 6.02 -23.28 -0.11
C ILE A 357 7.52 -23.38 0.19
N VAL A 358 8.05 -22.55 1.09
CA VAL A 358 9.47 -22.51 1.45
C VAL A 358 10.09 -23.88 1.76
N PRO A 359 9.44 -24.80 2.51
CA PRO A 359 10.02 -26.13 2.80
C PRO A 359 10.29 -26.98 1.56
N TYR A 360 9.56 -26.74 0.46
CA TYR A 360 9.69 -27.51 -0.79
C TYR A 360 10.69 -26.89 -1.77
N PHE A 361 10.80 -25.57 -1.80
CA PHE A 361 11.58 -24.83 -2.80
C PHE A 361 12.79 -24.09 -2.22
N ASN A 362 12.97 -24.04 -0.89
CA ASN A 362 13.84 -23.10 -0.18
C ASN A 362 13.60 -21.63 -0.57
N TYR A 363 14.30 -20.68 0.03
CA TYR A 363 14.10 -19.25 -0.28
C TYR A 363 14.54 -18.88 -1.70
N SER A 364 15.65 -19.47 -2.19
CA SER A 364 16.13 -19.20 -3.55
C SER A 364 15.12 -19.66 -4.60
N GLY A 365 14.63 -20.88 -4.48
CA GLY A 365 13.62 -21.42 -5.39
C GLY A 365 12.29 -20.67 -5.30
N LEU A 366 11.90 -20.21 -4.11
CA LEU A 366 10.72 -19.36 -3.93
C LEU A 366 10.83 -18.07 -4.74
N TYR A 367 11.97 -17.36 -4.68
CA TYR A 367 12.16 -16.11 -5.44
C TYR A 367 12.17 -16.36 -6.95
N ILE A 368 12.81 -17.44 -7.40
CA ILE A 368 12.82 -17.83 -8.82
C ILE A 368 11.38 -18.14 -9.29
N LEU A 369 10.64 -18.95 -8.53
CA LEU A 369 9.25 -19.28 -8.84
C LEU A 369 8.39 -18.04 -8.95
N LEU A 370 8.48 -17.14 -7.96
CA LEU A 370 7.75 -15.87 -7.97
C LEU A 370 8.17 -14.99 -9.16
N GLY A 371 9.45 -14.94 -9.50
CA GLY A 371 9.93 -14.25 -10.70
C GLY A 371 9.21 -14.73 -11.95
N VAL A 372 9.15 -16.04 -12.17
CA VAL A 372 8.43 -16.63 -13.31
C VAL A 372 6.95 -16.26 -13.27
N VAL A 373 6.30 -16.34 -12.11
CA VAL A 373 4.90 -15.91 -11.96
C VAL A 373 4.73 -14.45 -12.37
N MET A 374 5.64 -13.53 -11.95
CA MET A 374 5.57 -12.11 -12.31
C MET A 374 5.67 -11.91 -13.83
N LEU A 375 6.52 -12.67 -14.53
CA LEU A 375 6.60 -12.61 -15.98
C LEU A 375 5.32 -13.13 -16.64
N LEU A 376 4.73 -14.20 -16.12
CA LEU A 376 3.47 -14.76 -16.64
C LEU A 376 2.29 -13.79 -16.50
N LEU A 377 2.35 -12.82 -15.57
CA LEU A 377 1.32 -11.78 -15.43
C LEU A 377 1.19 -10.89 -16.69
N VAL A 378 2.14 -10.90 -17.59
CA VAL A 378 2.04 -10.25 -18.90
C VAL A 378 0.79 -10.74 -19.66
N VAL A 379 0.46 -12.03 -19.57
CA VAL A 379 -0.67 -12.63 -20.27
C VAL A 379 -2.02 -12.08 -19.79
N PRO A 380 -2.38 -12.22 -18.49
CA PRO A 380 -3.64 -11.66 -18.00
C PRO A 380 -3.68 -10.12 -18.10
N TYR A 381 -2.56 -9.42 -17.92
CA TYR A 381 -2.52 -7.98 -18.16
C TYR A 381 -2.90 -7.63 -19.61
N TYR A 382 -2.32 -8.33 -20.62
CA TYR A 382 -2.67 -8.12 -22.03
C TYR A 382 -4.14 -8.40 -22.31
N LEU A 383 -4.65 -9.51 -21.79
CA LEU A 383 -6.03 -9.93 -22.04
C LEU A 383 -7.06 -8.95 -21.47
N PHE A 384 -6.81 -8.42 -20.29
CA PHE A 384 -7.77 -7.54 -19.61
C PHE A 384 -7.60 -6.07 -19.98
N TYR A 385 -6.38 -5.56 -20.14
CA TYR A 385 -6.10 -4.13 -20.34
C TYR A 385 -5.24 -3.83 -21.56
N GLY A 386 -4.14 -4.55 -21.75
CA GLY A 386 -3.11 -4.20 -22.72
C GLY A 386 -3.63 -4.03 -24.15
N LYS A 387 -4.53 -4.89 -24.58
CA LYS A 387 -5.17 -4.82 -25.92
C LYS A 387 -6.05 -3.58 -26.11
N ASN A 388 -6.52 -2.97 -25.02
CA ASN A 388 -7.44 -1.83 -25.02
C ASN A 388 -6.84 -0.56 -24.39
N ASP A 389 -5.53 -0.50 -24.20
CA ASP A 389 -4.81 0.60 -23.54
C ASP A 389 -5.20 1.99 -24.12
N TYR A 390 -5.35 2.08 -25.43
CA TYR A 390 -5.75 3.31 -26.14
C TYR A 390 -7.10 3.89 -25.68
N LYS A 391 -7.99 3.08 -25.10
CA LYS A 391 -9.30 3.56 -24.63
C LYS A 391 -9.20 4.37 -23.33
N TYR A 392 -8.14 4.18 -22.55
CA TYR A 392 -7.99 4.75 -21.21
C TYR A 392 -6.90 5.81 -21.15
N PHE A 393 -5.95 5.82 -22.10
CA PHE A 393 -4.75 6.65 -22.03
C PHE A 393 -4.51 7.51 -23.28
N ARG A 394 -5.42 7.53 -24.21
CA ARG A 394 -5.36 8.39 -25.41
C ARG A 394 -6.57 9.29 -25.53
#